data_a657e16d2b91c7ea3935aa73ca93dc9d
#
_entry.id   a657e16d2b91c7ea3935aa73ca93dc9d
#
_cell.length_a   1.000
_cell.length_b   1.000
_cell.length_c   1.000
_cell.angle_alpha   90.00
_cell.angle_beta   90.00
_cell.angle_gamma   90.00
#
_symmetry.space_group_name_H-M   'P 1'
#
loop_
_entity.id
_entity.type
_entity.pdbx_description
1 polymer ?
#
loop_
_entity_poly.entity_id
_entity_poly.type
_entity_poly.pdbx_seq_one_letter_code
_entity_poly.pdbx_strand_id
1 'polypeptide(L)'
;MSKGLVLTGGGARAAYQVGVLKGIARILPRSVYNPFPIICGTSAGAINALSIAGRAGPFRLRTSKLERIWNELTPADVYRTDPRGVLKNTFHVLASFVHSGYGIGKPISLLDNSPLRKMMDNYVKFDYLDTAISNGELEAIAVTAMSYASGQSVTFYQGNETIAPWNRSRRRGEKIELSIDHLMASTAIPGLFPAVQIDRDYFGDGAVRQLKPISPALHMGANKLLIIGVSDNAGRSPRVNGMEHSPSTAQIVGHMFNSAFIDAVESDLETLHNINRLASALPQSLREKNNITDLNPIDVLAISPTESIDSIAQEHLHELPRSLRLFLSLTGATAQGGGSSAASYLLFEPGFCRKLIDMGMRDALAKEADIKEFFEL
;
A
#
# COMPACT_ATOMS: atom_id res chain seq x y z
N MET A 1 6.82 6.31 -23.76
CA MET A 1 5.70 6.41 -22.80
C MET A 1 6.21 5.98 -21.43
N SER A 2 5.95 6.77 -20.38
CA SER A 2 6.46 6.45 -19.05
C SER A 2 5.53 5.49 -18.32
N LYS A 3 6.07 4.34 -17.89
CA LYS A 3 5.33 3.28 -17.21
C LYS A 3 5.37 3.51 -15.69
N GLY A 4 4.18 3.58 -15.06
CA GLY A 4 4.03 3.72 -13.62
C GLY A 4 3.60 2.43 -12.95
N LEU A 5 4.16 2.16 -11.76
CA LEU A 5 3.72 1.10 -10.85
C LEU A 5 3.02 1.74 -9.66
N VAL A 6 1.81 1.29 -9.35
CA VAL A 6 1.06 1.72 -8.17
C VAL A 6 0.84 0.52 -7.24
N LEU A 7 1.38 0.61 -6.03
CA LEU A 7 1.29 -0.40 -4.99
C LEU A 7 0.43 0.12 -3.84
N THR A 8 -0.74 -0.48 -3.67
CA THR A 8 -1.74 -0.02 -2.69
C THR A 8 -1.39 -0.44 -1.27
N GLY A 9 -1.96 0.22 -0.27
CA GLY A 9 -1.87 -0.19 1.11
C GLY A 9 -2.61 -1.50 1.38
N GLY A 10 -2.30 -2.13 2.52
CA GLY A 10 -2.98 -3.37 2.91
C GLY A 10 -2.30 -4.19 4.01
N GLY A 11 -1.33 -3.64 4.73
CA GLY A 11 -0.61 -4.38 5.77
C GLY A 11 -0.01 -5.68 5.24
N ALA A 12 -0.20 -6.79 5.96
CA ALA A 12 0.34 -8.10 5.57
C ALA A 12 -0.20 -8.64 4.23
N ARG A 13 -1.37 -8.17 3.78
CA ARG A 13 -1.91 -8.49 2.45
C ARG A 13 -0.99 -8.08 1.30
N ALA A 14 -0.08 -7.10 1.53
CA ALA A 14 0.88 -6.64 0.52
C ALA A 14 1.93 -7.70 0.13
N ALA A 15 2.01 -8.83 0.84
CA ALA A 15 2.73 -10.01 0.39
C ALA A 15 2.24 -10.51 -1.00
N TYR A 16 0.97 -10.34 -1.32
CA TYR A 16 0.41 -10.62 -2.64
C TYR A 16 1.12 -9.84 -3.75
N GLN A 17 1.37 -8.54 -3.52
CA GLN A 17 2.06 -7.68 -4.49
C GLN A 17 3.46 -8.20 -4.82
N VAL A 18 4.15 -8.76 -3.84
CA VAL A 18 5.48 -9.36 -4.03
C VAL A 18 5.40 -10.55 -4.99
N GLY A 19 4.36 -11.37 -4.85
CA GLY A 19 4.08 -12.48 -5.75
C GLY A 19 3.84 -12.01 -7.19
N VAL A 20 3.01 -10.96 -7.36
CA VAL A 20 2.74 -10.37 -8.68
C VAL A 20 4.03 -9.82 -9.30
N LEU A 21 4.82 -9.04 -8.54
CA LEU A 21 6.12 -8.51 -9.01
C LEU A 21 7.08 -9.62 -9.42
N LYS A 22 7.09 -10.73 -8.69
CA LYS A 22 7.89 -11.93 -9.03
C LYS A 22 7.40 -12.59 -10.31
N GLY A 23 6.09 -12.71 -10.52
CA GLY A 23 5.48 -13.20 -11.75
C GLY A 23 5.88 -12.34 -12.94
N ILE A 24 5.78 -11.02 -12.83
CA ILE A 24 6.22 -10.05 -13.83
C ILE A 24 7.73 -10.23 -14.13
N ALA A 25 8.55 -10.36 -13.09
CA ALA A 25 9.99 -10.57 -13.26
C ALA A 25 10.35 -11.90 -13.96
N ARG A 26 9.46 -12.89 -13.98
CA ARG A 26 9.61 -14.13 -14.75
C ARG A 26 9.26 -13.94 -16.23
N ILE A 27 8.24 -13.14 -16.51
CA ILE A 27 7.75 -12.84 -17.86
C ILE A 27 8.76 -11.94 -18.60
N LEU A 28 9.29 -10.93 -17.90
CA LEU A 28 10.25 -9.98 -18.47
C LEU A 28 11.62 -10.63 -18.79
N PRO A 29 12.33 -10.12 -19.81
CA PRO A 29 13.72 -10.51 -20.08
C PRO A 29 14.61 -10.34 -18.85
N ARG A 30 15.55 -11.25 -18.64
CA ARG A 30 16.46 -11.24 -17.47
C ARG A 30 17.33 -9.99 -17.38
N SER A 31 17.57 -9.32 -18.50
CA SER A 31 18.37 -8.11 -18.60
C SER A 31 17.64 -6.82 -18.17
N VAL A 32 16.32 -6.88 -17.95
CA VAL A 32 15.54 -5.71 -17.55
C VAL A 32 16.00 -5.23 -16.18
N TYR A 33 16.42 -3.97 -16.10
CA TYR A 33 16.96 -3.37 -14.88
C TYR A 33 15.84 -2.77 -14.02
N ASN A 34 15.10 -1.82 -14.57
CA ASN A 34 13.88 -1.28 -13.95
C ASN A 34 12.77 -1.13 -15.00
N PRO A 35 11.68 -1.92 -14.92
CA PRO A 35 10.59 -1.81 -15.87
C PRO A 35 9.61 -0.67 -15.58
N PHE A 36 9.74 -0.01 -14.42
CA PHE A 36 8.84 1.03 -13.95
C PHE A 36 9.62 2.31 -13.60
N PRO A 37 9.75 3.25 -14.52
CA PRO A 37 10.39 4.53 -14.26
C PRO A 37 9.71 5.33 -13.13
N ILE A 38 8.39 5.17 -12.97
CA ILE A 38 7.61 5.83 -11.90
C ILE A 38 7.03 4.78 -10.97
N ILE A 39 7.31 4.91 -9.66
CA ILE A 39 6.81 3.96 -8.66
C ILE A 39 6.09 4.73 -7.55
N CYS A 40 4.86 4.32 -7.22
CA CYS A 40 4.07 4.88 -6.12
C CYS A 40 3.70 3.78 -5.14
N GLY A 41 3.89 4.06 -3.86
CA GLY A 41 3.49 3.16 -2.79
C GLY A 41 2.76 3.87 -1.67
N THR A 42 1.84 3.15 -1.02
CA THR A 42 1.12 3.62 0.16
C THR A 42 1.12 2.52 1.21
N SER A 43 1.41 2.86 2.49
CA SER A 43 1.43 1.90 3.59
C SER A 43 2.40 0.74 3.30
N ALA A 44 1.98 -0.51 3.43
CA ALA A 44 2.79 -1.67 3.07
C ALA A 44 3.21 -1.68 1.59
N GLY A 45 2.41 -1.08 0.69
CA GLY A 45 2.81 -0.84 -0.70
C GLY A 45 4.02 0.10 -0.83
N ALA A 46 4.18 1.06 0.10
CA ALA A 46 5.38 1.91 0.15
C ALA A 46 6.63 1.12 0.57
N ILE A 47 6.49 0.11 1.45
CA ILE A 47 7.56 -0.83 1.77
C ILE A 47 8.04 -1.53 0.50
N ASN A 48 7.10 -2.09 -0.28
CA ASN A 48 7.42 -2.79 -1.51
C ASN A 48 8.02 -1.84 -2.56
N ALA A 49 7.45 -0.65 -2.74
CA ALA A 49 7.90 0.37 -3.68
C ALA A 49 9.36 0.79 -3.42
N LEU A 50 9.66 1.20 -2.18
CA LEU A 50 11.00 1.62 -1.79
C LEU A 50 11.99 0.45 -1.81
N SER A 51 11.56 -0.77 -1.50
CA SER A 51 12.41 -1.96 -1.57
C SER A 51 12.84 -2.30 -3.00
N ILE A 52 11.98 -2.03 -3.98
CA ILE A 52 12.31 -2.21 -5.40
C ILE A 52 13.15 -1.04 -5.92
N ALA A 53 12.77 0.21 -5.61
CA ALA A 53 13.46 1.40 -6.10
C ALA A 53 14.81 1.63 -5.42
N GLY A 54 14.89 1.46 -4.11
CA GLY A 54 16.08 1.73 -3.29
C GLY A 54 17.16 0.65 -3.36
N ARG A 55 17.34 -0.01 -4.53
CA ARG A 55 18.34 -1.07 -4.65
C ARG A 55 18.82 -1.27 -6.09
N ALA A 56 20.14 -1.35 -6.25
CA ALA A 56 20.78 -1.65 -7.52
C ALA A 56 20.55 -3.10 -7.99
N GLY A 57 20.61 -3.30 -9.28
CA GLY A 57 20.59 -4.60 -9.94
C GLY A 57 19.34 -4.87 -10.79
N PRO A 58 19.34 -5.96 -11.56
CA PRO A 58 18.20 -6.34 -12.40
C PRO A 58 16.93 -6.50 -11.59
N PHE A 59 15.79 -6.18 -12.17
CA PHE A 59 14.46 -6.26 -11.54
C PHE A 59 14.19 -7.61 -10.89
N ARG A 60 14.61 -8.71 -11.56
CA ARG A 60 14.49 -10.07 -11.05
C ARG A 60 15.24 -10.30 -9.73
N LEU A 61 16.40 -9.66 -9.55
CA LEU A 61 17.16 -9.75 -8.30
C LEU A 61 16.49 -8.94 -7.19
N ARG A 62 15.99 -7.75 -7.53
CA ARG A 62 15.28 -6.88 -6.57
C ARG A 62 14.04 -7.58 -6.03
N THR A 63 13.21 -8.17 -6.93
CA THR A 63 12.00 -8.91 -6.54
C THR A 63 12.31 -10.16 -5.73
N SER A 64 13.37 -10.91 -6.05
CA SER A 64 13.77 -12.10 -5.29
C SER A 64 14.25 -11.74 -3.88
N LYS A 65 14.92 -10.61 -3.70
CA LYS A 65 15.31 -10.13 -2.36
C LYS A 65 14.11 -9.67 -1.55
N LEU A 66 13.16 -8.99 -2.18
CA LEU A 66 11.92 -8.58 -1.53
C LEU A 66 11.10 -9.80 -1.11
N GLU A 67 10.97 -10.80 -2.00
CA GLU A 67 10.33 -12.09 -1.68
C GLU A 67 10.94 -12.75 -0.45
N ARG A 68 12.26 -12.78 -0.36
CA ARG A 68 12.95 -13.39 0.79
C ARG A 68 12.56 -12.73 2.10
N ILE A 69 12.49 -11.39 2.14
CA ILE A 69 12.06 -10.65 3.34
C ILE A 69 10.65 -11.08 3.73
N TRP A 70 9.69 -11.03 2.81
CA TRP A 70 8.32 -11.38 3.11
C TRP A 70 8.13 -12.85 3.51
N ASN A 71 8.94 -13.77 2.96
CA ASN A 71 8.92 -15.18 3.31
C ASN A 71 9.46 -15.47 4.72
N GLU A 72 10.36 -14.62 5.22
CA GLU A 72 11.01 -14.74 6.53
C GLU A 72 10.37 -13.81 7.57
N LEU A 73 9.48 -12.88 7.15
CA LEU A 73 8.89 -11.85 8.00
C LEU A 73 8.02 -12.46 9.09
N THR A 74 8.25 -11.99 10.32
CA THR A 74 7.44 -12.36 11.49
C THR A 74 6.81 -11.12 12.11
N PRO A 75 5.75 -11.26 12.93
CA PRO A 75 5.18 -10.12 13.66
C PRO A 75 6.21 -9.36 14.50
N ALA A 76 7.20 -10.04 15.05
CA ALA A 76 8.25 -9.43 15.86
C ALA A 76 9.18 -8.50 15.06
N ASP A 77 9.28 -8.69 13.75
CA ASP A 77 10.04 -7.82 12.84
C ASP A 77 9.26 -6.54 12.49
N VAL A 78 7.94 -6.56 12.65
CA VAL A 78 7.06 -5.43 12.30
C VAL A 78 6.67 -4.62 13.53
N TYR A 79 6.27 -5.29 14.61
CA TYR A 79 5.83 -4.65 15.85
C TYR A 79 6.20 -5.47 17.09
N ARG A 80 6.33 -4.77 18.22
CA ARG A 80 6.59 -5.45 19.49
C ARG A 80 5.39 -6.28 19.90
N THR A 81 5.63 -7.55 20.20
CA THR A 81 4.62 -8.55 20.57
C THR A 81 4.64 -8.89 22.05
N ASP A 82 5.52 -8.26 22.86
CA ASP A 82 5.66 -8.54 24.28
C ASP A 82 4.36 -8.17 25.05
N PRO A 83 3.80 -9.09 25.87
CA PRO A 83 2.51 -8.87 26.52
C PRO A 83 2.49 -7.64 27.43
N ARG A 84 3.63 -7.31 28.06
CA ARG A 84 3.75 -6.15 28.95
C ARG A 84 3.67 -4.84 28.19
N GLY A 85 4.30 -4.77 26.99
CA GLY A 85 4.24 -3.59 26.11
C GLY A 85 2.83 -3.38 25.58
N VAL A 86 2.19 -4.41 25.07
CA VAL A 86 0.81 -4.35 24.57
C VAL A 86 -0.17 -3.91 25.68
N LEU A 87 -0.08 -4.50 26.88
CA LEU A 87 -0.96 -4.17 27.99
C LEU A 87 -0.75 -2.70 28.47
N LYS A 88 0.51 -2.25 28.56
CA LYS A 88 0.84 -0.87 28.92
C LYS A 88 0.28 0.11 27.89
N ASN A 89 0.44 -0.16 26.60
CA ASN A 89 -0.07 0.69 25.53
C ASN A 89 -1.60 0.70 25.50
N THR A 90 -2.25 -0.44 25.69
CA THR A 90 -3.72 -0.53 25.80
C THR A 90 -4.23 0.34 26.95
N PHE A 91 -3.56 0.27 28.11
CA PHE A 91 -3.94 1.12 29.26
C PHE A 91 -3.75 2.62 28.95
N HIS A 92 -2.67 3.00 28.25
CA HIS A 92 -2.46 4.40 27.84
C HIS A 92 -3.53 4.87 26.83
N VAL A 93 -3.92 4.01 25.87
CA VAL A 93 -5.02 4.32 24.95
C VAL A 93 -6.32 4.55 25.71
N LEU A 94 -6.68 3.66 26.64
CA LEU A 94 -7.89 3.79 27.46
C LEU A 94 -7.84 5.05 28.35
N ALA A 95 -6.71 5.32 28.98
CA ALA A 95 -6.51 6.50 29.81
C ALA A 95 -6.62 7.81 29.02
N SER A 96 -6.23 7.81 27.73
CA SER A 96 -6.33 8.99 26.86
C SER A 96 -7.79 9.41 26.58
N PHE A 97 -8.74 8.49 26.59
CA PHE A 97 -10.16 8.81 26.46
C PHE A 97 -10.73 9.51 27.73
N VAL A 98 -10.10 9.29 28.88
CA VAL A 98 -10.55 9.88 30.17
C VAL A 98 -9.87 11.22 30.45
N HIS A 99 -8.63 11.40 30.00
CA HIS A 99 -7.81 12.60 30.30
C HIS A 99 -7.66 13.50 29.07
N SER A 100 -8.70 13.92 28.43
CA SER A 100 -8.78 15.04 27.44
C SER A 100 -7.51 15.39 26.63
N GLY A 101 -6.57 14.47 26.44
CA GLY A 101 -5.38 14.66 25.59
C GLY A 101 -4.32 15.66 26.06
N TYR A 102 -4.52 16.38 27.16
CA TYR A 102 -3.55 17.34 27.67
C TYR A 102 -2.45 16.64 28.48
N GLY A 103 -1.23 16.59 27.94
CA GLY A 103 -0.03 16.21 28.70
C GLY A 103 0.64 14.89 28.34
N ILE A 104 0.19 14.15 27.33
CA ILE A 104 0.89 12.93 26.88
C ILE A 104 1.82 13.30 25.72
N GLY A 105 3.09 13.60 26.03
CA GLY A 105 4.11 14.00 25.06
C GLY A 105 4.57 12.89 24.10
N LYS A 106 3.83 11.78 24.00
CA LYS A 106 4.12 10.69 23.06
C LYS A 106 2.87 10.34 22.26
N PRO A 107 3.01 10.04 20.95
CA PRO A 107 1.91 9.57 20.13
C PRO A 107 1.25 8.33 20.74
N ILE A 108 -0.09 8.35 20.81
CA ILE A 108 -0.88 7.26 21.36
C ILE A 108 -0.98 6.16 20.33
N SER A 109 -0.55 4.94 20.65
CA SER A 109 -0.64 3.77 19.78
C SER A 109 -0.78 2.48 20.56
N LEU A 110 -1.46 1.50 19.96
CA LEU A 110 -1.61 0.16 20.54
C LEU A 110 -0.31 -0.64 20.45
N LEU A 111 0.37 -0.55 19.31
CA LEU A 111 1.57 -1.32 19.00
C LEU A 111 2.77 -0.37 18.75
N ASP A 112 3.96 -0.84 19.11
CA ASP A 112 5.23 -0.17 18.81
C ASP A 112 5.85 -0.82 17.57
N ASN A 113 5.97 -0.05 16.48
CA ASN A 113 6.55 -0.49 15.20
C ASN A 113 8.03 -0.13 15.03
N SER A 114 8.75 0.08 16.12
CA SER A 114 10.20 0.30 16.08
C SER A 114 11.01 -0.85 15.45
N PRO A 115 10.59 -2.15 15.53
CA PRO A 115 11.26 -3.21 14.78
C PRO A 115 11.19 -3.00 13.27
N LEU A 116 10.02 -2.63 12.72
CA LEU A 116 9.86 -2.33 11.30
C LEU A 116 10.81 -1.22 10.85
N ARG A 117 10.89 -0.13 11.63
CA ARG A 117 11.83 0.97 11.34
C ARG A 117 13.27 0.47 11.21
N LYS A 118 13.75 -0.32 12.17
CA LYS A 118 15.12 -0.86 12.15
C LYS A 118 15.37 -1.78 10.97
N MET A 119 14.41 -2.65 10.67
CA MET A 119 14.50 -3.56 9.54
C MET A 119 14.58 -2.78 8.22
N MET A 120 13.69 -1.81 8.02
CA MET A 120 13.61 -1.05 6.76
C MET A 120 14.77 -0.10 6.57
N ASP A 121 15.28 0.53 7.63
CA ASP A 121 16.45 1.40 7.60
C ASP A 121 17.72 0.64 7.13
N ASN A 122 17.83 -0.62 7.54
CA ASN A 122 18.90 -1.50 7.06
C ASN A 122 18.71 -2.00 5.63
N TYR A 123 17.45 -2.18 5.21
CA TYR A 123 17.14 -2.84 3.96
C TYR A 123 17.00 -1.88 2.77
N VAL A 124 16.31 -0.74 2.93
CA VAL A 124 16.16 0.28 1.90
C VAL A 124 17.39 1.18 1.89
N LYS A 125 18.00 1.35 0.73
CA LYS A 125 19.13 2.27 0.55
C LYS A 125 18.60 3.56 -0.05
N PHE A 126 18.19 4.49 0.81
CA PHE A 126 17.63 5.78 0.39
C PHE A 126 18.63 6.56 -0.47
N ASP A 127 19.93 6.56 -0.13
CA ASP A 127 21.00 7.21 -0.91
C ASP A 127 21.09 6.70 -2.36
N TYR A 128 20.61 5.46 -2.62
CA TYR A 128 20.59 4.91 -3.97
C TYR A 128 19.51 5.54 -4.85
N LEU A 129 18.47 6.13 -4.28
CA LEU A 129 17.38 6.75 -5.03
C LEU A 129 17.89 7.90 -5.91
N ASP A 130 18.77 8.77 -5.37
CA ASP A 130 19.40 9.83 -6.15
C ASP A 130 20.24 9.28 -7.31
N THR A 131 20.99 8.22 -7.05
CA THR A 131 21.78 7.53 -8.08
C THR A 131 20.87 6.97 -9.17
N ALA A 132 19.76 6.31 -8.80
CA ALA A 132 18.82 5.74 -9.75
C ALA A 132 18.13 6.81 -10.60
N ILE A 133 17.79 7.96 -10.01
CA ILE A 133 17.20 9.09 -10.72
C ILE A 133 18.23 9.73 -11.66
N SER A 134 19.43 9.99 -11.18
CA SER A 134 20.50 10.61 -11.97
C SER A 134 20.92 9.76 -13.17
N ASN A 135 20.90 8.44 -13.02
CA ASN A 135 21.23 7.50 -14.09
C ASN A 135 20.06 7.23 -15.05
N GLY A 136 18.87 7.81 -14.82
CA GLY A 136 17.67 7.59 -15.62
C GLY A 136 17.02 6.20 -15.44
N GLU A 137 17.42 5.45 -14.42
CA GLU A 137 16.78 4.18 -14.06
C GLU A 137 15.40 4.40 -13.45
N LEU A 138 15.22 5.54 -12.79
CA LEU A 138 14.01 5.95 -12.09
C LEU A 138 13.71 7.41 -12.48
N GLU A 139 12.49 7.70 -12.87
CA GLU A 139 12.03 9.07 -13.06
C GLU A 139 11.52 9.65 -11.75
N ALA A 140 10.75 8.85 -10.98
CA ALA A 140 10.27 9.23 -9.65
C ALA A 140 9.86 8.03 -8.80
N ILE A 141 9.98 8.22 -7.49
CA ILE A 141 9.43 7.36 -6.45
C ILE A 141 8.59 8.19 -5.48
N ALA A 142 7.43 7.69 -5.10
CA ALA A 142 6.52 8.40 -4.21
C ALA A 142 5.99 7.52 -3.08
N VAL A 143 5.85 8.13 -1.92
CA VAL A 143 5.27 7.55 -0.72
C VAL A 143 4.16 8.47 -0.23
N THR A 144 2.96 7.94 0.02
CA THR A 144 1.82 8.74 0.45
C THR A 144 1.52 8.55 1.93
N ALA A 145 1.37 9.66 2.66
CA ALA A 145 0.96 9.71 4.06
C ALA A 145 -0.23 10.67 4.26
N MET A 146 -0.86 10.63 5.42
CA MET A 146 -1.93 11.53 5.84
C MET A 146 -1.41 12.54 6.84
N SER A 147 -1.55 13.85 6.57
CA SER A 147 -1.25 14.92 7.51
C SER A 147 -2.39 15.09 8.52
N TYR A 148 -2.05 15.05 9.80
CA TYR A 148 -3.03 15.33 10.87
C TYR A 148 -3.38 16.82 11.00
N ALA A 149 -2.43 17.71 10.69
CA ALA A 149 -2.68 19.15 10.77
C ALA A 149 -3.63 19.65 9.69
N SER A 150 -3.44 19.20 8.43
CA SER A 150 -4.25 19.65 7.29
C SER A 150 -5.41 18.72 6.94
N GLY A 151 -5.40 17.47 7.39
CA GLY A 151 -6.33 16.42 6.99
C GLY A 151 -6.20 16.03 5.52
N GLN A 152 -5.08 16.37 4.86
CA GLN A 152 -4.82 16.08 3.46
C GLN A 152 -4.04 14.77 3.29
N SER A 153 -4.21 14.14 2.13
CA SER A 153 -3.28 13.14 1.60
C SER A 153 -2.05 13.87 1.06
N VAL A 154 -0.87 13.55 1.59
CA VAL A 154 0.42 14.14 1.19
C VAL A 154 1.25 13.07 0.52
N THR A 155 1.61 13.29 -0.73
CA THR A 155 2.51 12.44 -1.46
C THR A 155 3.90 13.05 -1.43
N PHE A 156 4.79 12.47 -0.64
CA PHE A 156 6.21 12.78 -0.65
C PHE A 156 6.86 12.06 -1.82
N TYR A 157 7.56 12.79 -2.70
CA TYR A 157 8.20 12.18 -3.85
C TYR A 157 9.60 12.72 -4.09
N GLN A 158 10.45 11.83 -4.55
CA GLN A 158 11.79 12.12 -5.06
C GLN A 158 11.81 11.77 -6.55
N GLY A 159 12.26 12.68 -7.38
CA GLY A 159 12.19 12.51 -8.83
C GLY A 159 12.96 13.57 -9.59
N ASN A 160 13.01 13.42 -10.91
CA ASN A 160 13.73 14.33 -11.78
C ASN A 160 13.19 15.77 -11.70
N GLU A 161 13.96 16.73 -12.23
CA GLU A 161 13.66 18.17 -12.10
C GLU A 161 12.40 18.62 -12.88
N THR A 162 11.94 17.83 -13.83
CA THR A 162 10.77 18.17 -14.65
C THR A 162 9.45 17.96 -13.90
N ILE A 163 9.46 17.19 -12.80
CA ILE A 163 8.27 16.91 -12.02
C ILE A 163 8.08 18.02 -10.98
N ALA A 164 7.04 18.83 -11.18
CA ALA A 164 6.71 19.93 -10.28
C ALA A 164 5.80 19.46 -9.13
N PRO A 165 5.91 20.06 -7.93
CA PRO A 165 4.94 19.88 -6.86
C PRO A 165 3.52 20.23 -7.30
N TRP A 166 2.53 19.56 -6.74
CA TRP A 166 1.12 19.83 -7.06
C TRP A 166 0.27 20.03 -5.81
N ASN A 167 -0.80 20.80 -5.96
CA ASN A 167 -1.82 20.99 -4.94
C ASN A 167 -3.21 20.84 -5.57
N ARG A 168 -4.00 19.91 -5.02
CA ARG A 168 -5.35 19.59 -5.46
C ARG A 168 -6.28 19.51 -4.25
N SER A 169 -7.59 19.44 -4.49
CA SER A 169 -8.55 19.25 -3.41
C SER A 169 -8.19 18.04 -2.55
N ARG A 170 -7.91 18.28 -1.26
CA ARG A 170 -7.58 17.30 -0.22
C ARG A 170 -6.33 16.44 -0.48
N ARG A 171 -5.47 16.79 -1.45
CA ARG A 171 -4.23 16.10 -1.74
C ARG A 171 -3.18 17.03 -2.32
N ARG A 172 -1.92 16.80 -1.94
CA ARG A 172 -0.77 17.53 -2.47
C ARG A 172 0.41 16.59 -2.68
N GLY A 173 1.33 16.99 -3.57
CA GLY A 173 2.62 16.35 -3.76
C GLY A 173 3.74 17.29 -3.40
N GLU A 174 4.66 16.82 -2.58
CA GLU A 174 5.83 17.54 -2.10
C GLU A 174 7.11 16.87 -2.60
N LYS A 175 7.93 17.63 -3.35
CA LYS A 175 9.24 17.16 -3.82
C LYS A 175 10.23 17.28 -2.67
N ILE A 176 10.75 16.14 -2.26
CA ILE A 176 11.67 16.04 -1.12
C ILE A 176 12.67 14.90 -1.33
N GLU A 177 13.70 14.84 -0.53
CA GLU A 177 14.53 13.66 -0.35
C GLU A 177 13.82 12.67 0.60
N LEU A 178 13.52 11.48 0.09
CA LEU A 178 12.81 10.46 0.87
C LEU A 178 13.73 9.86 1.94
N SER A 179 13.15 9.60 3.10
CA SER A 179 13.82 8.99 4.24
C SER A 179 12.97 7.92 4.90
N ILE A 180 13.54 7.25 5.88
CA ILE A 180 12.83 6.27 6.70
C ILE A 180 11.61 6.88 7.40
N ASP A 181 11.62 8.18 7.76
CA ASP A 181 10.50 8.83 8.43
C ASP A 181 9.28 8.93 7.51
N HIS A 182 9.46 9.19 6.23
CA HIS A 182 8.39 9.21 5.24
C HIS A 182 7.76 7.82 5.04
N LEU A 183 8.58 6.75 5.03
CA LEU A 183 8.08 5.38 4.99
C LEU A 183 7.29 5.04 6.25
N MET A 184 7.83 5.36 7.42
CA MET A 184 7.16 5.10 8.69
C MET A 184 5.86 5.89 8.83
N ALA A 185 5.81 7.14 8.34
CA ALA A 185 4.60 7.95 8.27
C ALA A 185 3.52 7.29 7.41
N SER A 186 3.92 6.78 6.23
CA SER A 186 2.99 6.08 5.34
C SER A 186 2.42 4.79 5.92
N THR A 187 3.13 4.14 6.84
CA THR A 187 2.72 2.88 7.48
C THR A 187 2.10 3.05 8.86
N ALA A 188 1.95 4.29 9.34
CA ALA A 188 1.45 4.60 10.69
C ALA A 188 -0.08 4.54 10.73
N ILE A 189 -0.66 3.33 10.75
CA ILE A 189 -2.11 3.12 10.84
C ILE A 189 -2.64 3.78 12.13
N PRO A 190 -3.58 4.74 12.04
CA PRO A 190 -4.11 5.46 13.18
C PRO A 190 -4.65 4.55 14.29
N GLY A 191 -4.27 4.83 15.54
CA GLY A 191 -4.63 4.03 16.70
C GLY A 191 -3.81 2.74 16.87
N LEU A 192 -3.34 2.15 15.78
CA LEU A 192 -2.56 0.92 15.81
C LEU A 192 -1.06 1.20 15.96
N PHE A 193 -0.52 2.07 15.13
CA PHE A 193 0.88 2.49 15.16
C PHE A 193 1.02 3.98 15.50
N PRO A 194 2.17 4.39 16.08
CA PRO A 194 2.38 5.78 16.46
C PRO A 194 2.45 6.68 15.23
N ALA A 195 1.81 7.86 15.32
CA ALA A 195 1.98 8.91 14.34
C ALA A 195 3.45 9.35 14.27
N VAL A 196 3.93 9.66 13.07
CA VAL A 196 5.31 10.07 12.83
C VAL A 196 5.38 11.57 12.65
N GLN A 197 6.26 12.21 13.39
CA GLN A 197 6.54 13.64 13.23
C GLN A 197 7.53 13.86 12.09
N ILE A 198 7.15 14.67 11.12
CA ILE A 198 8.01 15.19 10.06
C ILE A 198 7.89 16.71 10.12
N ASP A 199 8.98 17.39 10.36
CA ASP A 199 9.04 18.84 10.61
C ASP A 199 8.09 19.26 11.74
N ARG A 200 7.07 20.06 11.43
CA ARG A 200 6.10 20.60 12.38
C ARG A 200 4.73 19.92 12.35
N ASP A 201 4.58 18.86 11.56
CA ASP A 201 3.33 18.11 11.41
C ASP A 201 3.49 16.66 11.85
N TYR A 202 2.36 16.04 12.21
CA TYR A 202 2.27 14.61 12.45
C TYR A 202 1.57 13.92 11.30
N PHE A 203 2.08 12.75 10.94
CA PHE A 203 1.56 11.97 9.82
C PHE A 203 1.11 10.58 10.26
N GLY A 204 0.07 10.10 9.60
CA GLY A 204 -0.45 8.75 9.71
C GLY A 204 -0.51 8.06 8.34
N ASP A 205 -0.99 6.82 8.34
CA ASP A 205 -1.07 5.99 7.14
C ASP A 205 -1.85 6.69 6.01
N GLY A 206 -1.21 6.75 4.85
CA GLY A 206 -1.73 7.44 3.68
C GLY A 206 -3.06 6.87 3.19
N ALA A 207 -3.25 5.56 3.27
CA ALA A 207 -4.45 4.89 2.78
C ALA A 207 -5.74 5.43 3.43
N VAL A 208 -5.67 5.84 4.69
CA VAL A 208 -6.84 6.40 5.41
C VAL A 208 -7.42 7.65 4.74
N ARG A 209 -6.61 8.39 3.98
CA ARG A 209 -7.05 9.65 3.35
C ARG A 209 -6.83 9.70 1.85
N GLN A 210 -6.22 8.69 1.24
CA GLN A 210 -5.89 8.67 -0.18
C GLN A 210 -7.08 8.22 -1.03
N LEU A 211 -8.01 9.14 -1.30
CA LEU A 211 -9.20 8.90 -2.13
C LEU A 211 -8.88 8.68 -3.62
N LYS A 212 -7.67 9.04 -4.06
CA LYS A 212 -7.23 8.97 -5.45
C LYS A 212 -5.82 8.37 -5.52
N PRO A 213 -5.66 7.05 -5.30
CA PRO A 213 -4.36 6.38 -5.23
C PRO A 213 -3.59 6.38 -6.55
N ILE A 214 -4.25 6.53 -7.69
CA ILE A 214 -3.64 6.60 -9.01
C ILE A 214 -3.06 7.99 -9.30
N SER A 215 -3.65 9.03 -8.72
CA SER A 215 -3.33 10.43 -9.00
C SER A 215 -1.84 10.80 -8.86
N PRO A 216 -1.07 10.32 -7.88
CA PRO A 216 0.37 10.61 -7.79
C PRO A 216 1.14 10.18 -9.03
N ALA A 217 0.91 8.97 -9.53
CA ALA A 217 1.60 8.45 -10.71
C ALA A 217 1.32 9.31 -11.95
N LEU A 218 0.06 9.77 -12.12
CA LEU A 218 -0.33 10.67 -13.22
C LEU A 218 0.35 12.04 -13.09
N HIS A 219 0.42 12.61 -11.89
CA HIS A 219 1.11 13.89 -11.66
C HIS A 219 2.61 13.81 -11.92
N MET A 220 3.21 12.64 -11.72
CA MET A 220 4.61 12.39 -12.04
C MET A 220 4.86 12.03 -13.51
N GLY A 221 3.82 12.00 -14.35
CA GLY A 221 3.94 11.85 -15.81
C GLY A 221 3.71 10.44 -16.34
N ALA A 222 3.25 9.50 -15.52
CA ALA A 222 2.90 8.17 -16.01
C ALA A 222 1.67 8.24 -16.94
N ASN A 223 1.79 7.60 -18.09
CA ASN A 223 0.71 7.47 -19.07
C ASN A 223 0.33 6.02 -19.38
N LYS A 224 1.05 5.08 -18.76
CA LYS A 224 0.79 3.65 -18.77
C LYS A 224 0.97 3.11 -17.35
N LEU A 225 -0.07 2.53 -16.75
CA LEU A 225 -0.10 2.21 -15.33
C LEU A 225 -0.31 0.72 -15.08
N LEU A 226 0.55 0.13 -14.28
CA LEU A 226 0.30 -1.15 -13.65
C LEU A 226 -0.06 -0.92 -12.18
N ILE A 227 -1.25 -1.40 -11.79
CA ILE A 227 -1.78 -1.23 -10.44
C ILE A 227 -1.89 -2.61 -9.80
N ILE A 228 -1.27 -2.80 -8.64
CA ILE A 228 -1.39 -4.04 -7.89
C ILE A 228 -2.20 -3.78 -6.63
N GLY A 229 -3.44 -4.24 -6.66
CA GLY A 229 -4.35 -4.20 -5.51
C GLY A 229 -4.12 -5.35 -4.54
N VAL A 230 -4.75 -5.27 -3.37
CA VAL A 230 -4.73 -6.31 -2.32
C VAL A 230 -6.15 -6.72 -1.90
N SER A 231 -7.13 -6.36 -2.72
CA SER A 231 -8.52 -6.77 -2.60
C SER A 231 -8.82 -7.88 -3.59
N ASP A 232 -9.52 -8.90 -3.13
CA ASP A 232 -10.20 -9.81 -4.03
C ASP A 232 -11.28 -9.03 -4.82
N ASN A 233 -11.61 -9.50 -6.01
CA ASN A 233 -12.68 -8.93 -6.86
C ASN A 233 -14.07 -9.15 -6.22
N ALA A 234 -14.25 -8.70 -4.99
CA ALA A 234 -15.40 -8.95 -4.12
C ALA A 234 -16.74 -8.39 -4.66
N GLY A 235 -16.73 -7.63 -5.75
CA GLY A 235 -17.96 -7.31 -6.49
C GLY A 235 -18.72 -8.54 -7.00
N ARG A 236 -18.14 -9.74 -6.83
CA ARG A 236 -18.73 -11.04 -7.16
C ARG A 236 -19.13 -11.88 -5.95
N SER A 237 -18.87 -11.42 -4.72
CA SER A 237 -19.34 -12.16 -3.54
C SER A 237 -20.86 -12.26 -3.55
N PRO A 238 -21.45 -13.47 -3.39
CA PRO A 238 -22.88 -13.60 -3.24
C PRO A 238 -23.34 -12.70 -2.10
N ARG A 239 -24.43 -11.96 -2.29
CA ARG A 239 -25.06 -11.22 -1.20
C ARG A 239 -25.37 -12.22 -0.09
N VAL A 240 -24.65 -12.13 1.02
CA VAL A 240 -24.94 -12.94 2.20
C VAL A 240 -26.31 -12.51 2.70
N ASN A 241 -27.22 -13.45 2.85
CA ASN A 241 -28.54 -13.21 3.42
C ASN A 241 -28.36 -12.70 4.84
N GLY A 242 -28.50 -11.39 5.06
CA GLY A 242 -28.54 -10.72 6.36
C GLY A 242 -27.56 -11.18 7.43
N MET A 243 -27.35 -10.37 8.43
CA MET A 243 -26.61 -10.78 9.65
C MET A 243 -27.64 -11.16 10.72
N GLU A 244 -27.51 -12.35 11.30
CA GLU A 244 -28.38 -12.80 12.42
C GLU A 244 -28.05 -12.06 13.73
N HIS A 245 -26.86 -11.46 13.84
CA HIS A 245 -26.37 -10.77 15.04
C HIS A 245 -25.81 -9.38 14.71
N SER A 246 -25.77 -8.49 15.71
CA SER A 246 -25.11 -7.19 15.56
C SER A 246 -23.61 -7.35 15.25
N PRO A 247 -23.02 -6.46 14.41
CA PRO A 247 -21.61 -6.57 14.04
C PRO A 247 -20.70 -6.43 15.26
N SER A 248 -19.68 -7.28 15.34
CA SER A 248 -18.63 -7.16 16.35
C SER A 248 -17.74 -5.95 16.10
N THR A 249 -17.04 -5.47 17.13
CA THR A 249 -16.06 -4.37 17.01
C THR A 249 -15.00 -4.71 15.95
N ALA A 250 -14.54 -5.95 15.87
CA ALA A 250 -13.57 -6.40 14.88
C ALA A 250 -14.12 -6.35 13.45
N GLN A 251 -15.40 -6.67 13.25
CA GLN A 251 -16.06 -6.51 11.94
C GLN A 251 -16.15 -5.03 11.55
N ILE A 252 -16.54 -4.14 12.47
CA ILE A 252 -16.59 -2.70 12.21
C ILE A 252 -15.20 -2.19 11.80
N VAL A 253 -14.15 -2.52 12.56
CA VAL A 253 -12.77 -2.13 12.24
C VAL A 253 -12.32 -2.75 10.91
N GLY A 254 -12.66 -4.01 10.63
CA GLY A 254 -12.37 -4.66 9.35
C GLY A 254 -13.00 -3.91 8.18
N HIS A 255 -14.27 -3.50 8.28
CA HIS A 255 -14.94 -2.70 7.26
C HIS A 255 -14.30 -1.31 7.11
N MET A 256 -13.90 -0.66 8.21
CA MET A 256 -13.17 0.63 8.13
C MET A 256 -11.83 0.47 7.39
N PHE A 257 -11.10 -0.62 7.65
CA PHE A 257 -9.85 -0.89 6.91
C PHE A 257 -10.12 -1.20 5.44
N ASN A 258 -11.11 -2.01 5.12
CA ASN A 258 -11.47 -2.29 3.74
C ASN A 258 -11.83 -1.01 2.99
N SER A 259 -12.64 -0.13 3.59
CA SER A 259 -12.97 1.17 2.98
C SER A 259 -11.73 2.04 2.75
N ALA A 260 -10.80 2.06 3.70
CA ALA A 260 -9.58 2.86 3.57
C ALA A 260 -8.58 2.31 2.53
N PHE A 261 -8.42 0.98 2.48
CA PHE A 261 -7.34 0.36 1.69
C PHE A 261 -7.81 -0.18 0.32
N ILE A 262 -9.11 -0.45 0.17
CA ILE A 262 -9.66 -1.19 -0.97
C ILE A 262 -10.55 -0.31 -1.84
N ASP A 263 -11.63 0.24 -1.27
CA ASP A 263 -12.70 0.91 -2.02
C ASP A 263 -12.19 2.11 -2.82
N ALA A 264 -11.17 2.82 -2.30
CA ALA A 264 -10.59 3.98 -2.96
C ALA A 264 -9.94 3.63 -4.32
N VAL A 265 -9.30 2.48 -4.44
CA VAL A 265 -8.64 2.04 -5.69
C VAL A 265 -9.67 1.66 -6.74
N GLU A 266 -10.69 0.91 -6.36
CA GLU A 266 -11.74 0.47 -7.27
C GLU A 266 -12.52 1.67 -7.83
N SER A 267 -12.89 2.61 -6.96
CA SER A 267 -13.56 3.86 -7.35
C SER A 267 -12.69 4.74 -8.26
N ASP A 268 -11.38 4.77 -8.02
CA ASP A 268 -10.45 5.56 -8.85
C ASP A 268 -10.24 4.91 -10.22
N LEU A 269 -10.16 3.59 -10.29
CA LEU A 269 -10.12 2.82 -11.53
C LEU A 269 -11.40 3.02 -12.36
N GLU A 270 -12.58 2.94 -11.75
CA GLU A 270 -13.85 3.19 -12.43
C GLU A 270 -13.89 4.61 -13.00
N THR A 271 -13.46 5.60 -12.21
CA THR A 271 -13.35 7.00 -12.65
C THR A 271 -12.42 7.11 -13.86
N LEU A 272 -11.24 6.48 -13.81
CA LEU A 272 -10.26 6.51 -14.88
C LEU A 272 -10.77 5.83 -16.16
N HIS A 273 -11.43 4.69 -16.05
CA HIS A 273 -12.07 4.03 -17.18
C HIS A 273 -13.12 4.91 -17.85
N ASN A 274 -13.94 5.63 -17.06
CA ASN A 274 -14.93 6.56 -17.59
C ASN A 274 -14.27 7.75 -18.31
N ILE A 275 -13.19 8.31 -17.74
CA ILE A 275 -12.40 9.38 -18.37
C ILE A 275 -11.76 8.89 -19.67
N ASN A 276 -11.17 7.70 -19.69
CA ASN A 276 -10.60 7.10 -20.89
C ASN A 276 -11.64 6.92 -22.00
N ARG A 277 -12.83 6.47 -21.64
CA ARG A 277 -13.94 6.33 -22.60
C ARG A 277 -14.34 7.66 -23.24
N LEU A 278 -14.43 8.72 -22.43
CA LEU A 278 -14.71 10.07 -22.91
C LEU A 278 -13.55 10.60 -23.77
N ALA A 279 -12.31 10.43 -23.31
CA ALA A 279 -11.13 10.86 -24.05
C ALA A 279 -11.01 10.19 -25.43
N SER A 280 -11.32 8.90 -25.51
CA SER A 280 -11.30 8.15 -26.78
C SER A 280 -12.45 8.51 -27.71
N ALA A 281 -13.60 8.94 -27.17
CA ALA A 281 -14.75 9.36 -27.96
C ALA A 281 -14.59 10.79 -28.55
N LEU A 282 -13.70 11.61 -27.99
CA LEU A 282 -13.46 12.98 -28.45
C LEU A 282 -12.35 13.00 -29.53
N PRO A 283 -12.65 13.42 -30.78
CA PRO A 283 -11.62 13.61 -31.80
C PRO A 283 -10.52 14.55 -31.34
N GLN A 284 -9.28 14.28 -31.72
CA GLN A 284 -8.12 15.09 -31.34
C GLN A 284 -8.31 16.56 -31.73
N SER A 285 -8.87 16.85 -32.93
CA SER A 285 -9.17 18.21 -33.40
C SER A 285 -10.13 18.97 -32.49
N LEU A 286 -11.10 18.29 -31.86
CA LEU A 286 -12.00 18.92 -30.89
C LEU A 286 -11.31 19.16 -29.54
N ARG A 287 -10.39 18.29 -29.12
CA ARG A 287 -9.60 18.48 -27.91
C ARG A 287 -8.68 19.71 -28.03
N GLU A 288 -7.98 19.83 -29.15
CA GLU A 288 -7.11 20.96 -29.46
C GLU A 288 -7.89 22.26 -29.54
N LYS A 289 -9.03 22.28 -30.27
CA LYS A 289 -9.90 23.46 -30.42
C LYS A 289 -10.44 24.00 -29.10
N ASN A 290 -10.66 23.11 -28.10
CA ASN A 290 -11.19 23.48 -26.80
C ASN A 290 -10.11 23.55 -25.69
N ASN A 291 -8.83 23.55 -26.05
CA ASN A 291 -7.69 23.55 -25.12
C ASN A 291 -7.75 22.41 -24.06
N ILE A 292 -8.27 21.24 -24.45
CA ILE A 292 -8.33 20.03 -23.60
C ILE A 292 -7.18 19.10 -24.00
N THR A 293 -5.98 19.64 -24.11
CA THR A 293 -4.79 18.91 -24.58
C THR A 293 -4.31 17.85 -23.60
N ASP A 294 -4.64 18.01 -22.30
CA ASP A 294 -4.20 17.13 -21.23
C ASP A 294 -5.07 15.87 -21.08
N LEU A 295 -6.19 15.79 -21.83
CA LEU A 295 -7.09 14.64 -21.78
C LEU A 295 -6.62 13.53 -22.74
N ASN A 296 -5.58 12.82 -22.35
CA ASN A 296 -5.12 11.63 -23.06
C ASN A 296 -5.58 10.36 -22.35
N PRO A 297 -6.00 9.31 -23.10
CA PRO A 297 -6.26 8.01 -22.51
C PRO A 297 -5.02 7.48 -21.81
N ILE A 298 -5.22 6.92 -20.62
CA ILE A 298 -4.18 6.28 -19.82
C ILE A 298 -4.36 4.77 -19.94
N ASP A 299 -3.34 4.08 -20.41
CA ASP A 299 -3.35 2.62 -20.47
C ASP A 299 -3.19 2.04 -19.06
N VAL A 300 -4.10 1.13 -18.66
CA VAL A 300 -4.14 0.61 -17.29
C VAL A 300 -4.25 -0.90 -17.28
N LEU A 301 -3.30 -1.55 -16.62
CA LEU A 301 -3.37 -2.95 -16.25
C LEU A 301 -3.52 -3.06 -14.72
N ALA A 302 -4.67 -3.56 -14.26
CA ALA A 302 -4.90 -3.84 -12.84
C ALA A 302 -4.80 -5.35 -12.56
N ILE A 303 -4.06 -5.69 -11.52
CA ILE A 303 -3.91 -7.07 -11.02
C ILE A 303 -4.35 -7.09 -9.56
N SER A 304 -5.34 -7.92 -9.25
CA SER A 304 -5.92 -8.10 -7.92
C SER A 304 -6.07 -9.60 -7.62
N PRO A 305 -6.13 -9.99 -6.33
CA PRO A 305 -6.29 -11.36 -5.91
C PRO A 305 -7.49 -12.07 -6.56
N THR A 306 -7.29 -13.29 -6.99
CA THR A 306 -8.35 -14.16 -7.56
C THR A 306 -9.08 -14.98 -6.49
N GLU A 307 -8.46 -15.14 -5.31
CA GLU A 307 -9.04 -15.83 -4.15
C GLU A 307 -9.22 -14.83 -2.99
N SER A 308 -10.19 -15.11 -2.10
CA SER A 308 -10.43 -14.25 -0.94
C SER A 308 -9.27 -14.30 0.07
N ILE A 309 -8.60 -13.16 0.25
CA ILE A 309 -7.54 -13.03 1.27
C ILE A 309 -8.11 -13.22 2.68
N ASP A 310 -9.35 -12.81 2.94
CA ASP A 310 -10.00 -13.00 4.24
C ASP A 310 -10.23 -14.48 4.55
N SER A 311 -10.56 -15.28 3.54
CA SER A 311 -10.68 -16.75 3.71
C SER A 311 -9.32 -17.39 4.00
N ILE A 312 -8.28 -16.98 3.28
CA ILE A 312 -6.92 -17.45 3.54
C ILE A 312 -6.46 -17.02 4.94
N ALA A 313 -6.72 -15.76 5.34
CA ALA A 313 -6.38 -15.27 6.68
C ALA A 313 -7.06 -16.09 7.78
N GLN A 314 -8.30 -16.53 7.59
CA GLN A 314 -9.02 -17.37 8.56
C GLN A 314 -8.29 -18.68 8.84
N GLU A 315 -7.69 -19.29 7.82
CA GLU A 315 -6.90 -20.54 7.97
C GLU A 315 -5.65 -20.31 8.82
N HIS A 316 -5.06 -19.11 8.78
CA HIS A 316 -3.79 -18.75 9.42
C HIS A 316 -3.94 -17.98 10.75
N LEU A 317 -5.18 -17.69 11.22
CA LEU A 317 -5.40 -16.95 12.48
C LEU A 317 -4.69 -17.58 13.69
N HIS A 318 -4.49 -18.90 13.67
CA HIS A 318 -3.83 -19.64 14.74
C HIS A 318 -2.33 -19.34 14.86
N GLU A 319 -1.71 -18.83 13.77
CA GLU A 319 -0.28 -18.46 13.73
C GLU A 319 -0.01 -17.14 14.45
N LEU A 320 -1.01 -16.25 14.60
CA LEU A 320 -0.85 -14.96 15.29
C LEU A 320 -0.32 -15.12 16.71
N PRO A 321 0.52 -14.18 17.21
CA PRO A 321 0.99 -14.14 18.58
C PRO A 321 -0.17 -14.22 19.59
N ARG A 322 0.02 -14.93 20.70
CA ARG A 322 -1.02 -15.14 21.72
C ARG A 322 -1.62 -13.83 22.25
N SER A 323 -0.79 -12.80 22.44
CA SER A 323 -1.22 -11.48 22.88
C SER A 323 -2.19 -10.82 21.88
N LEU A 324 -1.89 -10.92 20.59
CA LEU A 324 -2.71 -10.34 19.54
C LEU A 324 -4.00 -11.15 19.32
N ARG A 325 -3.93 -12.49 19.38
CA ARG A 325 -5.12 -13.35 19.33
C ARG A 325 -6.09 -13.04 20.48
N LEU A 326 -5.56 -12.88 21.70
CA LEU A 326 -6.38 -12.52 22.86
C LEU A 326 -7.03 -11.15 22.64
N PHE A 327 -6.28 -10.15 22.17
CA PHE A 327 -6.82 -8.83 21.87
C PHE A 327 -7.93 -8.90 20.81
N LEU A 328 -7.68 -9.59 19.70
CA LEU A 328 -8.66 -9.78 18.64
C LEU A 328 -9.91 -10.55 19.15
N SER A 329 -9.74 -11.56 19.98
CA SER A 329 -10.87 -12.31 20.54
C SER A 329 -11.75 -11.46 21.47
N LEU A 330 -11.15 -10.56 22.25
CA LEU A 330 -11.87 -9.61 23.11
C LEU A 330 -12.66 -8.57 22.30
N THR A 331 -12.23 -8.26 21.08
CA THR A 331 -12.96 -7.37 20.15
C THR A 331 -14.00 -8.09 19.30
N GLY A 332 -14.19 -9.41 19.54
CA GLY A 332 -15.17 -10.22 18.80
C GLY A 332 -14.65 -10.76 17.46
N ALA A 333 -13.34 -10.71 17.23
CA ALA A 333 -12.70 -11.35 16.09
C ALA A 333 -12.60 -12.88 16.32
N THR A 334 -13.73 -13.56 16.23
CA THR A 334 -13.78 -15.04 16.26
C THR A 334 -13.84 -15.58 14.84
N ALA A 335 -13.46 -16.83 14.65
CA ALA A 335 -13.54 -17.53 13.36
C ALA A 335 -14.97 -17.51 12.75
N GLN A 336 -16.00 -17.38 13.59
CA GLN A 336 -17.40 -17.31 13.20
C GLN A 336 -17.91 -15.87 13.05
N GLY A 337 -17.18 -14.87 13.55
CA GLY A 337 -17.65 -13.47 13.68
C GLY A 337 -17.06 -12.46 12.72
N GLY A 338 -16.46 -12.87 11.57
CA GLY A 338 -15.97 -11.94 10.53
C GLY A 338 -14.73 -11.12 10.91
N GLY A 339 -14.00 -11.49 11.95
CA GLY A 339 -12.76 -10.79 12.37
C GLY A 339 -11.53 -11.10 11.53
N SER A 340 -11.61 -12.04 10.59
CA SER A 340 -10.54 -12.40 9.66
C SER A 340 -10.11 -11.21 8.79
N SER A 341 -11.02 -10.33 8.43
CA SER A 341 -10.71 -9.14 7.64
C SER A 341 -9.73 -8.21 8.39
N ALA A 342 -10.04 -7.80 9.62
CA ALA A 342 -9.12 -6.98 10.42
C ALA A 342 -7.79 -7.69 10.71
N ALA A 343 -7.84 -9.00 11.01
CA ALA A 343 -6.64 -9.78 11.31
C ALA A 343 -5.71 -9.92 10.10
N SER A 344 -6.23 -10.03 8.87
CA SER A 344 -5.44 -10.17 7.65
C SER A 344 -4.47 -9.02 7.41
N TYR A 345 -4.74 -7.82 7.93
CA TYR A 345 -3.84 -6.68 7.86
C TYR A 345 -2.63 -6.80 8.80
N LEU A 346 -2.74 -7.58 9.87
CA LEU A 346 -1.73 -7.75 10.92
C LEU A 346 -1.03 -9.11 10.87
N LEU A 347 -1.44 -10.00 9.99
CA LEU A 347 -0.97 -11.37 9.91
C LEU A 347 0.37 -11.46 9.16
N PHE A 348 1.41 -10.82 9.73
CA PHE A 348 2.78 -10.89 9.22
C PHE A 348 3.45 -12.23 9.61
N GLU A 349 2.82 -13.32 9.18
CA GLU A 349 3.30 -14.67 9.48
C GLU A 349 3.80 -15.35 8.19
N PRO A 350 4.94 -16.08 8.27
CA PRO A 350 5.54 -16.69 7.08
C PRO A 350 4.59 -17.60 6.30
N GLY A 351 3.71 -18.34 6.99
CA GLY A 351 2.72 -19.21 6.36
C GLY A 351 1.75 -18.44 5.47
N PHE A 352 1.13 -17.43 6.05
CA PHE A 352 0.20 -16.54 5.35
C PHE A 352 0.87 -15.77 4.21
N CYS A 353 2.03 -15.14 4.47
CA CYS A 353 2.75 -14.36 3.47
C CYS A 353 3.14 -15.21 2.25
N ARG A 354 3.66 -16.43 2.45
CA ARG A 354 4.01 -17.36 1.35
C ARG A 354 2.79 -17.72 0.52
N LYS A 355 1.65 -18.01 1.16
CA LYS A 355 0.40 -18.32 0.46
C LYS A 355 -0.03 -17.17 -0.47
N LEU A 356 0.07 -15.92 0.02
CA LEU A 356 -0.25 -14.73 -0.78
C LEU A 356 0.76 -14.48 -1.91
N ILE A 357 2.06 -14.70 -1.66
CA ILE A 357 3.10 -14.60 -2.69
C ILE A 357 2.86 -15.62 -3.81
N ASP A 358 2.54 -16.87 -3.45
CA ASP A 358 2.27 -17.91 -4.44
C ASP A 358 1.00 -17.59 -5.26
N MET A 359 -0.05 -17.07 -4.62
CA MET A 359 -1.25 -16.60 -5.30
C MET A 359 -0.94 -15.46 -6.26
N GLY A 360 -0.25 -14.41 -5.79
CA GLY A 360 0.09 -13.27 -6.63
C GLY A 360 0.95 -13.66 -7.84
N MET A 361 1.87 -14.60 -7.67
CA MET A 361 2.66 -15.12 -8.78
C MET A 361 1.79 -15.89 -9.79
N ARG A 362 0.86 -16.73 -9.35
CA ARG A 362 -0.08 -17.44 -10.22
C ARG A 362 -0.96 -16.45 -11.02
N ASP A 363 -1.49 -15.43 -10.32
CA ASP A 363 -2.37 -14.44 -10.92
C ASP A 363 -1.65 -13.60 -11.98
N ALA A 364 -0.37 -13.24 -11.74
CA ALA A 364 0.44 -12.56 -12.73
C ALA A 364 0.74 -13.46 -13.94
N LEU A 365 1.07 -14.73 -13.74
CA LEU A 365 1.32 -15.67 -14.85
C LEU A 365 0.04 -15.96 -15.65
N ALA A 366 -1.12 -15.97 -15.00
CA ALA A 366 -2.41 -16.10 -15.70
C ALA A 366 -2.72 -14.90 -16.60
N LYS A 367 -2.14 -13.73 -16.31
CA LYS A 367 -2.23 -12.51 -17.12
C LYS A 367 -0.97 -12.26 -17.97
N GLU A 368 -0.24 -13.31 -18.33
CA GLU A 368 1.01 -13.17 -19.08
C GLU A 368 0.84 -12.41 -20.42
N ALA A 369 -0.25 -12.64 -21.14
CA ALA A 369 -0.54 -11.94 -22.40
C ALA A 369 -0.73 -10.44 -22.18
N ASP A 370 -1.56 -10.06 -21.19
CA ASP A 370 -1.82 -8.66 -20.86
C ASP A 370 -0.53 -7.94 -20.37
N ILE A 371 0.30 -8.66 -19.60
CA ILE A 371 1.59 -8.14 -19.12
C ILE A 371 2.56 -7.94 -20.29
N LYS A 372 2.65 -8.88 -21.24
CA LYS A 372 3.48 -8.72 -22.43
C LYS A 372 3.02 -7.54 -23.27
N GLU A 373 1.72 -7.39 -23.50
CA GLU A 373 1.16 -6.23 -24.20
C GLU A 373 1.48 -4.91 -23.46
N PHE A 374 1.34 -4.89 -22.14
CA PHE A 374 1.69 -3.74 -21.33
C PHE A 374 3.15 -3.33 -21.48
N PHE A 375 4.07 -4.29 -21.58
CA PHE A 375 5.50 -4.03 -21.77
C PHE A 375 5.95 -3.98 -23.24
N GLU A 376 5.04 -4.21 -24.19
CA GLU A 376 5.33 -4.19 -25.63
C GLU A 376 6.36 -5.28 -26.04
N LEU A 377 6.16 -6.51 -25.52
CA LEU A 377 7.03 -7.67 -25.72
C LEU A 377 6.45 -8.65 -26.77
#